data_3da6c1de0c9f2c5e2be39e220945ef98
#
_entry.id   3da6c1de0c9f2c5e2be39e220945ef98
#
_cell.length_a   1.000
_cell.length_b   1.000
_cell.length_c   1.000
_cell.angle_alpha   90.00
_cell.angle_beta   90.00
_cell.angle_gamma   90.00
#
_symmetry.space_group_name_H-M   'P 1'
#
loop_
_entity.id
_entity.type
_entity.pdbx_description
1 polymer ?
#
loop_
_entity_poly.entity_id
_entity_poly.type
_entity_poly.pdbx_seq_one_letter_code
_entity_poly.pdbx_strand_id
1 'polypeptide(L)'
;MIATRRLLVAGMLLAFAGLVVGLLGAGYILWVIIACALVVAAVVDAIAVRRRPAPKMERIVNHSLPLGVDGEVELVVTMPDQKGASLEIFDGVPPEMECTDESIDATVGPAKKLRANYRIHPRRRGVFCFDEAYVRLRGPLGLMARQLRIGDEEQEVRVVPNFRAVSRYALMAVADKMGQIGVRHLRRRGAGMEFDCLREYREGDQLRQIDWKATAKHRRVIARQYEDERNQQIVLVFDCGRRMRARDASDELSHFDHALNAGLLLSYVALNQGDSVATATFGGVDRWIPVQRGPRAVENIVDQTFDLETTMEPSDFAEAARRLAHRQKRRALVIFLTNLYDAESDELEQALALLEQRHLVLVASLREEAVTALANRDILDFDSALEVSSTHHFLAHRRELHAQLNKSGGMLLDVSPSELSVGLVNRYLEIKRAGML
;
A
#
# COMPACT_ATOMS: atom_id res chain seq x y z
N MET A 1 29.87 15.37 -24.00
CA MET A 1 30.35 14.45 -25.06
C MET A 1 31.07 13.31 -24.38
N ILE A 2 30.71 12.08 -24.71
CA ILE A 2 31.24 10.86 -24.07
C ILE A 2 31.63 9.89 -25.17
N ALA A 3 32.81 9.24 -25.02
CA ALA A 3 33.23 8.16 -25.91
C ALA A 3 32.32 6.95 -25.67
N THR A 4 31.83 6.34 -26.75
CA THR A 4 31.03 5.10 -26.67
C THR A 4 31.95 3.90 -26.43
N ARG A 5 31.36 2.79 -25.97
CA ARG A 5 32.06 1.51 -25.81
C ARG A 5 32.73 1.05 -27.12
N ARG A 6 32.13 1.38 -28.28
CA ARG A 6 32.69 1.06 -29.60
C ARG A 6 34.00 1.78 -29.85
N LEU A 7 34.09 3.07 -29.53
CA LEU A 7 35.33 3.84 -29.69
C LEU A 7 36.45 3.33 -28.74
N LEU A 8 36.06 2.98 -27.49
CA LEU A 8 37.04 2.44 -26.53
C LEU A 8 37.57 1.09 -27.01
N VAL A 9 36.74 0.20 -27.47
CA VAL A 9 37.15 -1.11 -28.00
C VAL A 9 38.02 -0.95 -29.27
N ALA A 10 37.62 -0.06 -30.21
CA ALA A 10 38.43 0.23 -31.39
C ALA A 10 39.78 0.81 -31.01
N GLY A 11 39.86 1.70 -30.04
CA GLY A 11 41.10 2.26 -29.49
C GLY A 11 42.00 1.20 -28.85
N MET A 12 41.45 0.28 -28.05
CA MET A 12 42.19 -0.83 -27.46
C MET A 12 42.77 -1.78 -28.53
N LEU A 13 41.95 -2.12 -29.53
CA LEU A 13 42.40 -2.97 -30.63
C LEU A 13 43.50 -2.30 -31.43
N LEU A 14 43.39 -0.97 -31.67
CA LEU A 14 44.39 -0.20 -32.34
C LEU A 14 45.70 -0.11 -31.53
N ALA A 15 45.60 0.08 -30.21
CA ALA A 15 46.75 0.10 -29.31
C ALA A 15 47.48 -1.25 -29.29
N PHE A 16 46.72 -2.36 -29.25
CA PHE A 16 47.28 -3.71 -29.33
C PHE A 16 47.96 -3.96 -30.68
N ALA A 17 47.35 -3.57 -31.79
CA ALA A 17 47.93 -3.65 -33.12
C ALA A 17 49.23 -2.81 -33.21
N GLY A 18 49.29 -1.63 -32.59
CA GLY A 18 50.46 -0.79 -32.51
C GLY A 18 51.62 -1.45 -31.75
N LEU A 19 51.33 -2.20 -30.68
CA LEU A 19 52.30 -2.98 -29.94
C LEU A 19 52.92 -4.08 -30.82
N VAL A 20 52.09 -4.81 -31.58
CA VAL A 20 52.54 -5.87 -32.49
C VAL A 20 53.38 -5.29 -33.63
N VAL A 21 52.96 -4.18 -34.26
CA VAL A 21 53.71 -3.47 -35.31
C VAL A 21 55.05 -2.98 -34.78
N GLY A 22 55.09 -2.48 -33.54
CA GLY A 22 56.33 -2.07 -32.91
C GLY A 22 57.34 -3.23 -32.68
N LEU A 23 56.82 -4.42 -32.32
CA LEU A 23 57.64 -5.62 -32.13
C LEU A 23 58.18 -6.21 -33.48
N LEU A 24 57.36 -6.12 -34.54
CA LEU A 24 57.71 -6.67 -35.84
C LEU A 24 58.57 -5.69 -36.68
N GLY A 25 58.67 -4.43 -36.32
CA GLY A 25 59.46 -3.41 -37.02
C GLY A 25 58.94 -3.00 -38.42
N ALA A 26 57.71 -3.47 -38.79
CA ALA A 26 57.15 -3.25 -40.12
C ALA A 26 55.69 -2.77 -40.03
N GLY A 27 55.22 -1.94 -40.98
CA GLY A 27 53.81 -1.52 -41.10
C GLY A 27 53.43 -0.26 -40.32
N TYR A 28 54.38 0.48 -39.75
CA TYR A 28 54.17 1.68 -38.95
C TYR A 28 53.33 2.75 -39.66
N ILE A 29 53.58 3.01 -40.94
CA ILE A 29 52.88 4.02 -41.71
C ILE A 29 51.37 3.68 -41.82
N LEU A 30 51.08 2.41 -42.11
CA LEU A 30 49.70 1.93 -42.23
C LEU A 30 48.95 2.06 -40.89
N TRP A 31 49.62 1.71 -39.77
CA TRP A 31 49.03 1.87 -38.42
C TRP A 31 48.73 3.34 -38.11
N VAL A 32 49.64 4.27 -38.42
CA VAL A 32 49.41 5.71 -38.22
C VAL A 32 48.22 6.19 -39.08
N ILE A 33 48.11 5.75 -40.31
CA ILE A 33 46.97 6.12 -41.17
C ILE A 33 45.65 5.66 -40.56
N ILE A 34 45.57 4.42 -40.06
CA ILE A 34 44.39 3.88 -39.42
C ILE A 34 44.05 4.63 -38.14
N ALA A 35 45.06 4.97 -37.32
CA ALA A 35 44.90 5.76 -36.12
C ALA A 35 44.34 7.15 -36.41
N CYS A 36 44.93 7.85 -37.39
CA CYS A 36 44.43 9.16 -37.81
C CYS A 36 42.99 9.07 -38.38
N ALA A 37 42.69 8.04 -39.15
CA ALA A 37 41.33 7.82 -39.68
C ALA A 37 40.28 7.60 -38.57
N LEU A 38 40.65 6.85 -37.52
CA LEU A 38 39.76 6.65 -36.36
C LEU A 38 39.50 7.95 -35.61
N VAL A 39 40.55 8.77 -35.39
CA VAL A 39 40.42 10.07 -34.74
C VAL A 39 39.56 11.01 -35.59
N VAL A 40 39.78 11.08 -36.88
CA VAL A 40 38.96 11.91 -37.80
C VAL A 40 37.49 11.44 -37.77
N ALA A 41 37.24 10.11 -37.83
CA ALA A 41 35.91 9.57 -37.74
C ALA A 41 35.23 9.93 -36.40
N ALA A 42 35.91 9.84 -35.29
CA ALA A 42 35.40 10.23 -33.97
C ALA A 42 35.09 11.73 -33.90
N VAL A 43 35.92 12.60 -34.47
CA VAL A 43 35.68 14.06 -34.54
C VAL A 43 34.46 14.38 -35.41
N VAL A 44 34.34 13.74 -36.57
CA VAL A 44 33.19 13.92 -37.45
C VAL A 44 31.89 13.48 -36.75
N ASP A 45 31.90 12.32 -36.08
CA ASP A 45 30.79 11.80 -35.32
C ASP A 45 30.41 12.75 -34.16
N ALA A 46 31.39 13.29 -33.45
CA ALA A 46 31.20 14.28 -32.37
C ALA A 46 30.56 15.57 -32.89
N ILE A 47 31.01 16.11 -34.03
CA ILE A 47 30.43 17.31 -34.65
C ILE A 47 28.97 17.01 -35.12
N ALA A 48 28.74 15.85 -35.70
CA ALA A 48 27.40 15.44 -36.16
C ALA A 48 26.42 15.38 -35.00
N VAL A 49 26.78 14.75 -33.86
CA VAL A 49 25.93 14.68 -32.68
C VAL A 49 25.74 16.05 -32.02
N ARG A 50 26.77 16.88 -31.95
CA ARG A 50 26.69 18.21 -31.34
C ARG A 50 25.72 19.14 -32.05
N ARG A 51 25.60 19.01 -33.38
CA ARG A 51 24.70 19.82 -34.21
C ARG A 51 23.25 19.37 -34.19
N ARG A 52 22.96 18.18 -33.61
CA ARG A 52 21.58 17.72 -33.50
C ARG A 52 20.83 18.48 -32.40
N PRO A 53 19.57 18.83 -32.64
CA PRO A 53 18.72 19.41 -31.59
C PRO A 53 18.46 18.39 -30.49
N ALA A 54 18.17 18.89 -29.28
CA ALA A 54 17.77 18.04 -28.15
C ALA A 54 16.43 17.35 -28.45
N PRO A 55 16.27 16.06 -28.13
CA PRO A 55 14.97 15.40 -28.19
C PRO A 55 14.02 16.03 -27.17
N LYS A 56 12.73 15.99 -27.47
CA LYS A 56 11.67 16.31 -26.50
C LYS A 56 11.16 15.01 -25.92
N MET A 57 11.02 14.97 -24.60
CA MET A 57 10.50 13.82 -23.87
C MET A 57 9.29 14.24 -23.05
N GLU A 58 8.28 13.43 -23.07
CA GLU A 58 7.07 13.54 -22.27
C GLU A 58 6.93 12.24 -21.48
N ARG A 59 6.79 12.33 -20.15
CA ARG A 59 6.58 11.20 -19.26
C ARG A 59 5.09 11.10 -18.94
N ILE A 60 4.52 9.94 -19.16
CA ILE A 60 3.13 9.64 -18.85
C ILE A 60 3.13 8.58 -17.75
N VAL A 61 2.74 8.99 -16.56
CA VAL A 61 2.60 8.13 -15.40
C VAL A 61 1.31 8.47 -14.66
N ASN A 62 0.70 7.47 -14.03
CA ASN A 62 -0.47 7.70 -13.21
C ASN A 62 -0.10 8.55 -11.98
N HIS A 63 -0.88 9.58 -11.69
CA HIS A 63 -0.67 10.44 -10.51
C HIS A 63 -0.76 9.70 -9.17
N SER A 64 -1.39 8.52 -9.14
CA SER A 64 -1.55 7.70 -7.95
C SER A 64 -1.22 6.26 -8.27
N LEU A 65 -0.25 5.71 -7.53
CA LEU A 65 0.21 4.32 -7.63
C LEU A 65 -0.11 3.58 -6.34
N PRO A 66 -0.59 2.35 -6.40
CA PRO A 66 -0.77 1.53 -5.21
C PRO A 66 0.58 0.96 -4.72
N LEU A 67 0.78 0.95 -3.40
CA LEU A 67 1.96 0.35 -2.76
C LEU A 67 2.07 -1.14 -3.07
N GLY A 68 3.28 -1.62 -3.40
CA GLY A 68 3.56 -3.04 -3.64
C GLY A 68 2.92 -3.59 -4.93
N VAL A 69 2.61 -2.72 -5.89
CA VAL A 69 2.07 -3.13 -7.21
C VAL A 69 2.84 -2.42 -8.31
N ASP A 70 3.21 -3.19 -9.33
CA ASP A 70 3.89 -2.64 -10.49
C ASP A 70 3.04 -1.59 -11.20
N GLY A 71 3.62 -0.41 -11.39
CA GLY A 71 3.09 0.66 -12.22
C GLY A 71 3.80 0.72 -13.56
N GLU A 72 3.11 1.15 -14.60
CA GLU A 72 3.71 1.41 -15.93
C GLU A 72 3.99 2.89 -16.10
N VAL A 73 5.17 3.20 -16.62
CA VAL A 73 5.59 4.52 -17.05
C VAL A 73 5.82 4.48 -18.56
N GLU A 74 5.16 5.35 -19.30
CA GLU A 74 5.36 5.50 -20.73
C GLU A 74 6.18 6.77 -21.00
N LEU A 75 7.30 6.61 -21.68
CA LEU A 75 8.13 7.71 -22.18
C LEU A 75 7.87 7.93 -23.65
N VAL A 76 7.43 9.13 -24.01
CA VAL A 76 7.21 9.53 -25.40
C VAL A 76 8.32 10.47 -25.82
N VAL A 77 9.23 9.98 -26.66
CA VAL A 77 10.37 10.76 -27.16
C VAL A 77 10.16 11.18 -28.61
N THR A 78 10.34 12.45 -28.89
CA THR A 78 10.18 13.04 -30.20
C THR A 78 11.45 13.77 -30.62
N MET A 79 11.97 13.45 -31.83
CA MET A 79 13.12 14.16 -32.43
C MET A 79 12.63 15.36 -33.24
N PRO A 80 13.06 16.60 -32.93
CA PRO A 80 12.62 17.81 -33.66
C PRO A 80 13.10 17.85 -35.09
N ASP A 81 14.26 17.23 -35.42
CA ASP A 81 14.84 17.20 -36.76
C ASP A 81 14.24 16.11 -37.68
N GLN A 82 13.29 15.34 -37.14
CA GLN A 82 12.63 14.22 -37.84
C GLN A 82 13.59 13.16 -38.44
N LYS A 83 14.87 13.18 -38.05
CA LYS A 83 15.87 12.20 -38.47
C LYS A 83 15.94 11.07 -37.46
N GLY A 84 16.18 9.85 -37.96
CA GLY A 84 16.39 8.69 -37.06
C GLY A 84 17.57 8.90 -36.12
N ALA A 85 17.44 8.43 -34.90
CA ALA A 85 18.48 8.53 -33.85
C ALA A 85 18.47 7.29 -32.94
N SER A 86 19.67 6.87 -32.55
CA SER A 86 19.82 5.88 -31.46
C SER A 86 19.98 6.62 -30.15
N LEU A 87 19.13 6.32 -29.20
CA LEU A 87 19.04 6.94 -27.88
C LEU A 87 19.22 5.89 -26.81
N GLU A 88 19.83 6.29 -25.71
CA GLU A 88 19.85 5.54 -24.46
C GLU A 88 19.26 6.48 -23.40
N ILE A 89 18.15 6.07 -22.80
CA ILE A 89 17.35 6.89 -21.89
C ILE A 89 17.52 6.35 -20.48
N PHE A 90 17.84 7.24 -19.56
CA PHE A 90 17.88 7.01 -18.13
C PHE A 90 16.85 7.93 -17.48
N ASP A 91 15.77 7.36 -16.96
CA ASP A 91 14.77 8.17 -16.29
C ASP A 91 15.13 8.39 -14.83
N GLY A 92 14.80 9.57 -14.30
CA GLY A 92 15.05 9.95 -12.91
C GLY A 92 14.00 9.36 -11.96
N VAL A 93 13.98 8.04 -11.84
CA VAL A 93 13.06 7.33 -10.94
C VAL A 93 13.47 7.56 -9.48
N PRO A 94 12.52 7.91 -8.58
CA PRO A 94 12.81 8.04 -7.16
C PRO A 94 13.39 6.75 -6.56
N PRO A 95 14.35 6.84 -5.61
CA PRO A 95 15.03 5.67 -5.04
C PRO A 95 14.10 4.74 -4.25
N GLU A 96 12.93 5.24 -3.82
CA GLU A 96 11.90 4.47 -3.14
C GLU A 96 11.06 3.61 -4.07
N MET A 97 11.28 3.73 -5.38
CA MET A 97 10.64 2.94 -6.42
C MET A 97 11.70 2.10 -7.14
N GLU A 98 11.56 0.78 -7.09
CA GLU A 98 12.40 -0.08 -7.92
C GLU A 98 12.01 0.04 -9.37
N CYS A 99 13.01 0.17 -10.23
CA CYS A 99 12.84 0.18 -11.66
C CYS A 99 13.35 -1.14 -12.25
N THR A 100 12.57 -1.74 -13.14
CA THR A 100 12.96 -3.00 -13.80
C THR A 100 14.13 -2.78 -14.75
N ASP A 101 14.19 -1.62 -15.40
CA ASP A 101 15.19 -1.28 -16.41
C ASP A 101 15.91 0.03 -16.03
N GLU A 102 17.20 -0.06 -15.69
CA GLU A 102 18.01 1.11 -15.38
C GLU A 102 18.22 2.03 -16.60
N SER A 103 18.19 1.48 -17.81
CA SER A 103 18.32 2.24 -19.06
C SER A 103 17.53 1.60 -20.19
N ILE A 104 16.96 2.44 -21.04
CA ILE A 104 16.18 2.03 -22.20
C ILE A 104 16.99 2.36 -23.46
N ASP A 105 17.49 1.32 -24.13
CA ASP A 105 18.10 1.46 -25.46
C ASP A 105 17.02 1.48 -26.54
N ALA A 106 16.91 2.57 -27.28
CA ALA A 106 15.86 2.75 -28.25
C ALA A 106 16.34 3.44 -29.53
N THR A 107 15.71 3.10 -30.65
CA THR A 107 15.98 3.75 -31.93
C THR A 107 14.72 4.44 -32.42
N VAL A 108 14.80 5.77 -32.53
CA VAL A 108 13.72 6.58 -33.10
C VAL A 108 13.85 6.55 -34.63
N GLY A 109 12.81 6.09 -35.33
CA GLY A 109 12.76 6.19 -36.78
C GLY A 109 12.50 7.63 -37.28
N PRO A 110 12.81 7.93 -38.55
CA PRO A 110 12.53 9.25 -39.12
C PRO A 110 11.03 9.59 -39.05
N ALA A 111 10.73 10.82 -38.57
CA ALA A 111 9.37 11.35 -38.39
C ALA A 111 8.44 10.52 -37.47
N LYS A 112 9.00 9.66 -36.59
CA LYS A 112 8.24 8.84 -35.68
C LYS A 112 8.44 9.31 -34.23
N LYS A 113 7.39 9.17 -33.42
CA LYS A 113 7.49 9.24 -31.97
C LYS A 113 7.92 7.86 -31.46
N LEU A 114 8.89 7.84 -30.56
CA LEU A 114 9.25 6.64 -29.83
C LEU A 114 8.37 6.57 -28.59
N ARG A 115 7.77 5.42 -28.35
CA ARG A 115 7.12 5.08 -27.08
C ARG A 115 7.91 3.94 -26.42
N ALA A 116 8.36 4.18 -25.24
CA ALA A 116 9.10 3.20 -24.44
C ALA A 116 8.40 3.06 -23.10
N ASN A 117 8.07 1.83 -22.72
CA ASN A 117 7.42 1.54 -21.45
C ASN A 117 8.39 0.80 -20.56
N TYR A 118 8.37 1.14 -19.28
CA TYR A 118 9.06 0.41 -18.24
C TYR A 118 8.19 0.30 -17.00
N ARG A 119 8.56 -0.60 -16.07
CA ARG A 119 7.81 -0.84 -14.84
C ARG A 119 8.56 -0.27 -13.66
N ILE A 120 7.78 0.28 -12.74
CA ILE A 120 8.23 0.75 -11.44
C ILE A 120 7.46 0.01 -10.34
N HIS A 121 8.16 -0.34 -9.27
CA HIS A 121 7.59 -1.02 -8.11
C HIS A 121 7.74 -0.14 -6.87
N PRO A 122 6.68 0.55 -6.42
CA PRO A 122 6.73 1.40 -5.23
C PRO A 122 6.88 0.57 -3.95
N ARG A 123 7.94 0.84 -3.17
CA ARG A 123 8.23 0.15 -1.91
C ARG A 123 7.83 0.93 -0.67
N ARG A 124 7.48 2.20 -0.82
CA ARG A 124 7.13 3.09 0.27
C ARG A 124 6.00 4.02 -0.13
N ARG A 125 5.10 4.34 0.81
CA ARG A 125 4.02 5.31 0.62
C ARG A 125 4.56 6.73 0.74
N GLY A 126 3.85 7.67 0.14
CA GLY A 126 4.19 9.08 0.22
C GLY A 126 4.02 9.81 -1.12
N VAL A 127 4.57 11.00 -1.16
CA VAL A 127 4.68 11.81 -2.38
C VAL A 127 6.11 11.76 -2.85
N PHE A 128 6.32 11.35 -4.08
CA PHE A 128 7.64 11.23 -4.69
C PHE A 128 7.67 12.03 -5.98
N CYS A 129 8.82 12.66 -6.25
CA CYS A 129 9.04 13.42 -7.45
C CYS A 129 10.01 12.67 -8.35
N PHE A 130 9.67 12.56 -9.63
CA PHE A 130 10.61 12.11 -10.63
C PHE A 130 11.61 13.21 -10.92
N ASP A 131 12.88 12.85 -10.91
CA ASP A 131 13.97 13.75 -11.30
C ASP A 131 14.04 13.92 -12.83
N GLU A 132 14.95 14.81 -13.27
CA GLU A 132 15.30 14.98 -14.66
C GLU A 132 15.77 13.66 -15.30
N ALA A 133 15.35 13.41 -16.51
CA ALA A 133 15.85 12.28 -17.28
C ALA A 133 17.14 12.63 -18.02
N TYR A 134 18.01 11.65 -18.17
CA TYR A 134 19.24 11.74 -18.94
C TYR A 134 19.08 10.96 -20.24
N VAL A 135 19.29 11.63 -21.36
CA VAL A 135 19.28 10.99 -22.67
C VAL A 135 20.65 11.07 -23.29
N ARG A 136 21.21 9.93 -23.68
CA ARG A 136 22.42 9.81 -24.47
C ARG A 136 22.07 9.64 -25.92
N LEU A 137 22.33 10.66 -26.73
CA LEU A 137 22.16 10.65 -28.17
C LEU A 137 23.45 10.12 -28.80
N ARG A 138 23.37 8.96 -29.47
CA ARG A 138 24.52 8.36 -30.17
C ARG A 138 24.70 8.97 -31.56
N GLY A 139 25.94 9.15 -31.98
CA GLY A 139 26.28 9.63 -33.30
C GLY A 139 25.96 8.62 -34.41
N PRO A 140 25.92 9.07 -35.68
CA PRO A 140 25.64 8.20 -36.82
C PRO A 140 26.65 7.05 -36.97
N LEU A 141 27.92 7.25 -36.59
CA LEU A 141 28.93 6.20 -36.60
C LEU A 141 28.93 5.40 -35.26
N GLY A 142 28.25 5.90 -34.25
CA GLY A 142 28.17 5.29 -32.93
C GLY A 142 29.49 5.31 -32.15
N LEU A 143 30.43 6.22 -32.48
CA LEU A 143 31.70 6.38 -31.81
C LEU A 143 31.62 7.36 -30.64
N MET A 144 30.81 8.41 -30.81
CA MET A 144 30.61 9.45 -29.82
C MET A 144 29.14 9.55 -29.43
N ALA A 145 28.89 9.96 -28.19
CA ALA A 145 27.55 10.23 -27.69
C ALA A 145 27.49 11.59 -26.98
N ARG A 146 26.35 12.25 -27.07
CA ARG A 146 26.04 13.47 -26.33
C ARG A 146 25.02 13.16 -25.24
N GLN A 147 25.39 13.42 -23.98
CA GLN A 147 24.45 13.33 -22.88
C GLN A 147 23.74 14.67 -22.69
N LEU A 148 22.45 14.61 -22.55
CA LEU A 148 21.54 15.73 -22.37
C LEU A 148 20.68 15.47 -21.17
N ARG A 149 20.35 16.50 -20.41
CA ARG A 149 19.30 16.49 -19.41
C ARG A 149 18.00 16.95 -20.08
N ILE A 150 16.93 16.24 -19.85
CA ILE A 150 15.63 16.50 -20.46
C ILE A 150 14.56 16.34 -19.38
N GLY A 151 13.68 17.33 -19.28
CA GLY A 151 12.59 17.41 -18.32
C GLY A 151 12.73 18.71 -17.53
N ASP A 152 11.73 19.56 -17.63
CA ASP A 152 11.66 20.85 -16.93
C ASP A 152 10.69 20.83 -15.77
N GLU A 153 9.91 19.75 -15.58
CA GLU A 153 8.87 19.68 -14.57
C GLU A 153 9.12 18.48 -13.64
N GLU A 154 9.22 18.76 -12.35
CA GLU A 154 9.14 17.78 -11.29
C GLU A 154 7.74 17.15 -11.32
N GLN A 155 7.66 15.93 -11.79
CA GLN A 155 6.38 15.21 -11.84
C GLN A 155 6.15 14.49 -10.53
N GLU A 156 5.19 14.97 -9.75
CA GLU A 156 4.77 14.35 -8.51
C GLU A 156 3.91 13.11 -8.77
N VAL A 157 4.23 12.04 -8.06
CA VAL A 157 3.45 10.80 -8.01
C VAL A 157 3.19 10.44 -6.56
N ARG A 158 1.93 10.13 -6.25
CA ARG A 158 1.49 9.71 -4.93
C ARG A 158 1.43 8.19 -4.85
N VAL A 159 2.12 7.61 -3.88
CA VAL A 159 2.00 6.19 -3.57
C VAL A 159 1.01 6.02 -2.42
N VAL A 160 -0.10 5.36 -2.70
CA VAL A 160 -1.22 5.19 -1.76
C VAL A 160 -1.36 3.74 -1.30
N PRO A 161 -2.01 3.48 -0.16
CA PRO A 161 -2.30 2.13 0.30
C PRO A 161 -3.07 1.29 -0.73
N ASN A 162 -2.72 0.02 -0.87
CA ASN A 162 -3.33 -0.89 -1.85
C ASN A 162 -4.55 -1.63 -1.29
N PHE A 163 -5.52 -0.93 -0.75
CA PHE A 163 -6.72 -1.56 -0.19
C PHE A 163 -7.69 -2.11 -1.24
N ARG A 164 -7.64 -1.61 -2.49
CA ARG A 164 -8.55 -2.06 -3.56
C ARG A 164 -8.26 -3.49 -4.04
N ALA A 165 -7.00 -3.89 -4.11
CA ALA A 165 -6.64 -5.28 -4.44
C ALA A 165 -7.12 -6.23 -3.34
N VAL A 166 -6.87 -5.85 -2.08
CA VAL A 166 -7.35 -6.59 -0.91
C VAL A 166 -8.88 -6.65 -0.88
N SER A 167 -9.58 -5.57 -1.28
CA SER A 167 -11.04 -5.49 -1.27
C SER A 167 -11.69 -6.53 -2.19
N ARG A 168 -11.11 -6.77 -3.36
CA ARG A 168 -11.64 -7.75 -4.33
C ARG A 168 -11.63 -9.18 -3.77
N TYR A 169 -10.52 -9.58 -3.15
CA TYR A 169 -10.38 -10.91 -2.54
C TYR A 169 -11.16 -11.03 -1.24
N ALA A 170 -11.14 -10.00 -0.39
CA ALA A 170 -11.87 -9.99 0.86
C ALA A 170 -13.39 -10.01 0.65
N LEU A 171 -13.91 -9.25 -0.31
CA LEU A 171 -15.33 -9.26 -0.66
C LEU A 171 -15.77 -10.60 -1.29
N MET A 172 -14.91 -11.25 -2.08
CA MET A 172 -15.17 -12.60 -2.58
C MET A 172 -15.21 -13.62 -1.43
N ALA A 173 -14.25 -13.59 -0.52
CA ALA A 173 -14.20 -14.49 0.65
C ALA A 173 -15.41 -14.29 1.59
N VAL A 174 -15.85 -13.04 1.77
CA VAL A 174 -17.06 -12.71 2.53
C VAL A 174 -18.32 -13.18 1.78
N ALA A 175 -18.38 -13.00 0.45
CA ALA A 175 -19.48 -13.45 -0.38
C ALA A 175 -19.58 -15.00 -0.43
N ASP A 176 -18.45 -15.69 -0.54
CA ASP A 176 -18.40 -17.17 -0.51
C ASP A 176 -18.85 -17.73 0.84
N LYS A 177 -18.41 -17.16 1.97
CA LYS A 177 -18.94 -17.52 3.29
C LYS A 177 -20.44 -17.25 3.42
N MET A 178 -20.93 -16.14 2.86
CA MET A 178 -22.37 -15.85 2.80
C MET A 178 -23.12 -16.85 1.89
N GLY A 179 -22.52 -17.26 0.78
CA GLY A 179 -23.05 -18.26 -0.15
C GLY A 179 -23.12 -19.67 0.44
N GLN A 180 -22.07 -20.10 1.14
CA GLN A 180 -21.99 -21.41 1.80
C GLN A 180 -22.99 -21.56 2.96
N ILE A 181 -23.35 -20.46 3.64
CA ILE A 181 -24.37 -20.46 4.71
C ILE A 181 -25.80 -20.43 4.14
N GLY A 182 -25.94 -20.45 2.80
CA GLY A 182 -27.27 -20.46 2.15
C GLY A 182 -28.06 -19.16 2.33
N VAL A 183 -27.40 -18.11 2.77
CA VAL A 183 -28.01 -16.78 2.92
C VAL A 183 -28.02 -16.11 1.55
N ARG A 184 -29.01 -16.44 0.71
CA ARG A 184 -29.46 -15.49 -0.31
C ARG A 184 -29.63 -14.13 0.38
N HIS A 185 -29.29 -13.05 -0.31
CA HIS A 185 -29.69 -11.68 0.02
C HIS A 185 -31.23 -11.55 0.04
N LEU A 186 -31.87 -12.34 0.86
CA LEU A 186 -33.16 -11.99 1.37
C LEU A 186 -32.87 -10.88 2.37
N ARG A 187 -33.21 -9.62 1.99
CA ARG A 187 -33.44 -8.57 2.98
C ARG A 187 -34.15 -9.28 4.16
N ARG A 188 -33.38 -9.56 5.23
CA ARG A 188 -34.01 -10.08 6.47
C ARG A 188 -34.81 -8.93 7.03
N ARG A 189 -36.04 -8.82 6.51
CA ARG A 189 -37.04 -7.97 7.09
C ARG A 189 -37.37 -8.59 8.45
N GLY A 190 -37.11 -7.83 9.51
CA GLY A 190 -37.64 -8.17 10.82
C GLY A 190 -36.68 -8.53 11.95
N ALA A 191 -35.34 -8.41 11.78
CA ALA A 191 -34.38 -8.67 12.84
C ALA A 191 -33.64 -7.41 13.36
N GLY A 192 -33.78 -6.24 12.71
CA GLY A 192 -33.19 -4.97 13.13
C GLY A 192 -33.95 -4.32 14.29
N MET A 193 -33.36 -3.34 14.94
CA MET A 193 -33.97 -2.57 16.06
C MET A 193 -34.53 -1.22 15.62
N GLU A 194 -34.23 -0.73 14.42
CA GLU A 194 -34.73 0.54 13.91
C GLU A 194 -36.11 0.34 13.24
N PHE A 195 -37.09 1.14 13.68
CA PHE A 195 -38.45 1.06 13.13
C PHE A 195 -38.45 1.62 11.70
N ASP A 196 -38.83 0.78 10.72
CA ASP A 196 -38.98 1.14 9.31
C ASP A 196 -40.43 1.60 9.01
N CYS A 197 -41.37 0.67 9.10
CA CYS A 197 -42.76 0.98 8.78
C CYS A 197 -43.74 0.03 9.48
N LEU A 198 -45.03 0.42 9.46
CA LEU A 198 -46.15 -0.44 9.83
C LEU A 198 -46.64 -1.17 8.58
N ARG A 199 -46.78 -2.49 8.66
CA ARG A 199 -47.36 -3.30 7.58
C ARG A 199 -48.35 -4.33 8.12
N GLU A 200 -49.16 -4.91 7.24
CA GLU A 200 -50.03 -6.03 7.64
C GLU A 200 -49.18 -7.23 8.10
N TYR A 201 -49.60 -7.84 9.19
CA TYR A 201 -49.02 -9.07 9.74
C TYR A 201 -49.05 -10.18 8.68
N ARG A 202 -47.98 -10.93 8.59
CA ARG A 202 -47.86 -12.10 7.72
C ARG A 202 -47.56 -13.33 8.55
N GLU A 203 -48.04 -14.46 8.10
CA GLU A 203 -47.77 -15.75 8.71
C GLU A 203 -46.24 -15.99 8.75
N GLY A 204 -45.66 -16.20 9.95
CA GLY A 204 -44.22 -16.29 10.18
C GLY A 204 -43.60 -15.05 10.86
N ASP A 205 -44.34 -13.95 11.01
CA ASP A 205 -43.88 -12.79 11.80
C ASP A 205 -43.95 -13.12 13.30
N GLN A 206 -42.98 -12.54 14.06
CA GLN A 206 -42.97 -12.74 15.52
C GLN A 206 -44.09 -11.98 16.18
N LEU A 207 -44.83 -12.61 17.06
CA LEU A 207 -45.99 -12.02 17.78
C LEU A 207 -45.61 -10.74 18.55
N ARG A 208 -44.38 -10.64 19.02
CA ARG A 208 -43.85 -9.42 19.71
C ARG A 208 -43.75 -8.19 18.82
N GLN A 209 -43.80 -8.37 17.50
CA GLN A 209 -43.73 -7.28 16.52
C GLN A 209 -45.12 -6.71 16.22
N ILE A 210 -46.20 -7.27 16.73
CA ILE A 210 -47.54 -6.74 16.53
C ILE A 210 -47.69 -5.40 17.25
N ASP A 211 -48.11 -4.40 16.51
CA ASP A 211 -48.50 -3.10 17.07
C ASP A 211 -50.01 -3.12 17.39
N TRP A 212 -50.34 -3.37 18.65
CA TRP A 212 -51.71 -3.48 19.09
C TRP A 212 -52.50 -2.16 18.95
N LYS A 213 -51.82 -1.01 19.05
CA LYS A 213 -52.42 0.31 18.88
C LYS A 213 -52.79 0.57 17.42
N ALA A 214 -51.90 0.25 16.50
CA ALA A 214 -52.16 0.35 15.06
C ALA A 214 -53.20 -0.69 14.63
N THR A 215 -53.14 -1.92 15.15
CA THR A 215 -54.14 -3.00 14.93
C THR A 215 -55.53 -2.56 15.33
N ALA A 216 -55.70 -1.97 16.50
CA ALA A 216 -57.01 -1.47 16.95
C ALA A 216 -57.53 -0.34 16.04
N LYS A 217 -56.67 0.54 15.55
CA LYS A 217 -57.05 1.65 14.66
C LYS A 217 -57.44 1.18 13.27
N HIS A 218 -56.72 0.22 12.71
CA HIS A 218 -56.91 -0.24 11.33
C HIS A 218 -57.80 -1.47 11.20
N ARG A 219 -58.25 -2.07 12.31
CA ARG A 219 -59.07 -3.28 12.37
C ARG A 219 -58.46 -4.48 11.60
N ARG A 220 -57.13 -4.49 11.46
CA ARG A 220 -56.33 -5.56 10.85
C ARG A 220 -55.08 -5.73 11.69
N VAL A 221 -54.54 -6.95 11.77
CA VAL A 221 -53.30 -7.17 12.52
C VAL A 221 -52.13 -6.48 11.82
N ILE A 222 -51.56 -5.49 12.49
CA ILE A 222 -50.44 -4.67 11.99
C ILE A 222 -49.18 -5.07 12.73
N ALA A 223 -48.11 -5.35 11.98
CA ALA A 223 -46.80 -5.63 12.52
C ALA A 223 -45.86 -4.44 12.26
N ARG A 224 -45.00 -4.19 13.22
CA ARG A 224 -43.85 -3.27 13.04
C ARG A 224 -42.79 -3.98 12.23
N GLN A 225 -42.42 -3.39 11.11
CA GLN A 225 -41.26 -3.81 10.36
C GLN A 225 -40.05 -3.05 10.89
N TYR A 226 -38.99 -3.80 11.17
CA TYR A 226 -37.70 -3.22 11.57
C TYR A 226 -36.72 -3.45 10.46
N GLU A 227 -35.84 -2.48 10.26
CA GLU A 227 -34.68 -2.53 9.34
C GLU A 227 -33.39 -2.64 10.17
N ASP A 228 -32.33 -3.16 9.56
CA ASP A 228 -31.02 -3.18 10.21
C ASP A 228 -30.61 -1.75 10.52
N GLU A 229 -30.08 -1.52 11.74
CA GLU A 229 -29.63 -0.22 12.17
C GLU A 229 -28.61 0.36 11.19
N ARG A 230 -28.96 1.49 10.60
CA ARG A 230 -28.07 2.30 9.75
C ARG A 230 -27.47 3.41 10.61
N ASN A 231 -26.30 3.90 10.19
CA ASN A 231 -25.69 5.07 10.81
C ASN A 231 -24.90 4.80 12.10
N GLN A 232 -24.42 3.57 12.25
CA GLN A 232 -23.48 3.23 13.30
C GLN A 232 -22.17 4.02 13.13
N GLN A 233 -21.50 4.34 14.24
CA GLN A 233 -20.21 5.03 14.19
C GLN A 233 -19.08 4.05 14.47
N ILE A 234 -18.08 4.05 13.60
CA ILE A 234 -16.85 3.28 13.73
C ILE A 234 -15.70 4.27 13.89
N VAL A 235 -14.83 4.03 14.83
CA VAL A 235 -13.60 4.80 15.02
C VAL A 235 -12.42 3.86 14.84
N LEU A 236 -11.66 4.04 13.78
CA LEU A 236 -10.42 3.32 13.52
C LEU A 236 -9.28 4.05 14.20
N VAL A 237 -8.51 3.35 15.01
CA VAL A 237 -7.39 3.89 15.78
C VAL A 237 -6.12 3.17 15.35
N PHE A 238 -5.30 3.86 14.56
CA PHE A 238 -4.05 3.31 14.03
C PHE A 238 -2.89 3.60 14.97
N ASP A 239 -2.19 2.56 15.33
CA ASP A 239 -0.92 2.66 16.06
C ASP A 239 0.20 3.01 15.08
N CYS A 240 0.81 4.20 15.25
CA CYS A 240 1.95 4.67 14.48
C CYS A 240 3.28 4.47 15.23
N GLY A 241 3.28 3.76 16.35
CA GLY A 241 4.46 3.54 17.16
C GLY A 241 5.45 2.53 16.56
N ARG A 242 6.58 2.39 17.25
CA ARG A 242 7.74 1.57 16.79
C ARG A 242 7.40 0.12 16.44
N ARG A 243 6.38 -0.47 17.06
CA ARG A 243 5.98 -1.88 16.85
C ARG A 243 5.44 -2.15 15.47
N MET A 244 4.72 -1.17 14.95
CA MET A 244 4.06 -1.28 13.65
C MET A 244 5.04 -1.17 12.48
N ARG A 245 6.33 -0.91 12.75
CA ARG A 245 7.42 -0.93 11.74
C ARG A 245 7.84 -2.32 11.34
N ALA A 246 7.51 -3.34 12.14
CA ALA A 246 7.87 -4.72 11.86
C ALA A 246 7.40 -5.12 10.45
N ARG A 247 8.20 -5.98 9.81
CA ARG A 247 7.90 -6.62 8.53
C ARG A 247 8.19 -8.09 8.68
N ASP A 248 7.33 -8.93 8.15
CA ASP A 248 7.63 -10.35 8.05
C ASP A 248 8.62 -10.60 6.90
N ALA A 249 9.49 -11.60 7.04
CA ALA A 249 10.56 -11.86 6.08
C ALA A 249 10.05 -12.22 4.67
N SER A 250 8.81 -12.69 4.58
CA SER A 250 8.13 -13.07 3.34
C SER A 250 7.32 -11.95 2.71
N ASP A 251 7.22 -10.76 3.36
CA ASP A 251 6.33 -9.67 2.97
C ASP A 251 7.09 -8.35 2.80
N GLU A 252 6.76 -7.61 1.76
CA GLU A 252 7.33 -6.28 1.51
C GLU A 252 6.64 -5.19 2.34
N LEU A 253 5.41 -5.46 2.81
CA LEU A 253 4.60 -4.53 3.57
C LEU A 253 4.95 -4.57 5.06
N SER A 254 4.93 -3.41 5.72
CA SER A 254 5.02 -3.34 7.18
C SER A 254 3.68 -3.73 7.83
N HIS A 255 3.73 -4.07 9.12
CA HIS A 255 2.51 -4.29 9.91
C HIS A 255 1.58 -3.07 9.86
N PHE A 256 2.14 -1.87 9.80
CA PHE A 256 1.36 -0.65 9.64
C PHE A 256 0.66 -0.58 8.28
N ASP A 257 1.32 -1.00 7.20
CA ASP A 257 0.71 -1.02 5.86
C ASP A 257 -0.46 -2.01 5.81
N HIS A 258 -0.32 -3.18 6.44
CA HIS A 258 -1.41 -4.14 6.59
C HIS A 258 -2.57 -3.58 7.41
N ALA A 259 -2.28 -2.94 8.54
CA ALA A 259 -3.29 -2.30 9.38
C ALA A 259 -4.04 -1.20 8.63
N LEU A 260 -3.31 -0.38 7.88
CA LEU A 260 -3.90 0.70 7.09
C LEU A 260 -4.78 0.15 5.96
N ASN A 261 -4.30 -0.86 5.22
CA ASN A 261 -5.08 -1.53 4.19
C ASN A 261 -6.37 -2.16 4.76
N ALA A 262 -6.28 -2.82 5.92
CA ALA A 262 -7.43 -3.43 6.59
C ALA A 262 -8.44 -2.38 7.08
N GLY A 263 -7.97 -1.29 7.68
CA GLY A 263 -8.82 -0.19 8.13
C GLY A 263 -9.52 0.52 6.97
N LEU A 264 -8.81 0.76 5.86
CA LEU A 264 -9.39 1.36 4.66
C LEU A 264 -10.42 0.44 3.99
N LEU A 265 -10.14 -0.87 3.95
CA LEU A 265 -11.13 -1.84 3.47
C LEU A 265 -12.38 -1.87 4.34
N LEU A 266 -12.21 -1.89 5.67
CA LEU A 266 -13.34 -1.81 6.59
C LEU A 266 -14.11 -0.50 6.41
N SER A 267 -13.42 0.64 6.24
CA SER A 267 -14.04 1.93 5.95
C SER A 267 -14.91 1.86 4.69
N TYR A 268 -14.38 1.26 3.62
CA TYR A 268 -15.13 1.07 2.38
C TYR A 268 -16.40 0.24 2.59
N VAL A 269 -16.27 -0.89 3.30
CA VAL A 269 -17.42 -1.78 3.56
C VAL A 269 -18.46 -1.09 4.44
N ALA A 270 -18.04 -0.44 5.52
CA ALA A 270 -18.92 0.22 6.48
C ALA A 270 -19.68 1.40 5.85
N LEU A 271 -18.98 2.26 5.11
CA LEU A 271 -19.57 3.41 4.42
C LEU A 271 -20.57 2.99 3.34
N ASN A 272 -20.32 1.87 2.63
CA ASN A 272 -21.27 1.30 1.67
C ASN A 272 -22.49 0.69 2.35
N GLN A 273 -22.39 0.26 3.61
CA GLN A 273 -23.53 -0.21 4.41
C GLN A 273 -24.31 0.91 5.09
N GLY A 274 -23.93 2.16 4.87
CA GLY A 274 -24.60 3.33 5.43
C GLY A 274 -24.12 3.73 6.82
N ASP A 275 -23.03 3.12 7.33
CA ASP A 275 -22.38 3.50 8.58
C ASP A 275 -21.45 4.70 8.37
N SER A 276 -20.92 5.24 9.45
CA SER A 276 -20.01 6.37 9.44
C SER A 276 -18.68 6.01 10.08
N VAL A 277 -17.58 6.52 9.52
CA VAL A 277 -16.22 6.19 9.96
C VAL A 277 -15.47 7.45 10.36
N ALA A 278 -14.82 7.41 11.51
CA ALA A 278 -13.80 8.35 11.93
C ALA A 278 -12.46 7.63 12.06
N THR A 279 -11.36 8.38 11.96
CA THR A 279 -10.02 7.80 12.07
C THR A 279 -9.19 8.59 13.07
N ALA A 280 -8.43 7.89 13.89
CA ALA A 280 -7.47 8.47 14.83
C ALA A 280 -6.12 7.75 14.68
N THR A 281 -5.05 8.44 15.07
CA THR A 281 -3.71 7.84 15.18
C THR A 281 -3.14 8.10 16.57
N PHE A 282 -2.21 7.27 17.01
CA PHE A 282 -1.42 7.41 18.23
C PHE A 282 -0.04 6.77 18.06
N GLY A 283 0.86 6.91 19.02
CA GLY A 283 2.21 6.38 18.93
C GLY A 283 3.14 7.28 18.10
N GLY A 284 3.12 8.60 18.38
CA GLY A 284 4.00 9.61 17.78
C GLY A 284 3.29 10.56 16.83
N VAL A 285 2.43 10.08 15.95
CA VAL A 285 1.61 10.94 15.08
C VAL A 285 0.20 11.05 15.66
N ASP A 286 -0.24 12.26 16.03
CA ASP A 286 -1.63 12.53 16.47
C ASP A 286 -2.42 13.17 15.35
N ARG A 287 -3.19 12.35 14.63
CA ARG A 287 -4.10 12.81 13.57
C ARG A 287 -5.52 12.37 13.91
N TRP A 288 -6.46 13.28 13.76
CA TRP A 288 -7.88 13.01 13.90
C TRP A 288 -8.62 13.38 12.64
N ILE A 289 -9.25 12.39 12.01
CA ILE A 289 -10.15 12.57 10.87
C ILE A 289 -11.58 12.44 11.41
N PRO A 290 -12.36 13.52 11.38
CA PRO A 290 -13.73 13.51 11.91
C PRO A 290 -14.62 12.55 11.14
N VAL A 291 -15.78 12.25 11.70
CA VAL A 291 -16.74 11.30 11.16
C VAL A 291 -17.08 11.60 9.69
N GLN A 292 -16.79 10.64 8.83
CA GLN A 292 -17.06 10.66 7.40
C GLN A 292 -18.28 9.81 7.08
N ARG A 293 -19.03 10.16 6.03
CA ARG A 293 -20.25 9.47 5.61
C ARG A 293 -20.33 9.35 4.10
N GLY A 294 -20.94 8.25 3.65
CA GLY A 294 -21.19 7.98 2.24
C GLY A 294 -19.98 7.38 1.51
N PRO A 295 -20.20 6.72 0.38
CA PRO A 295 -19.17 5.93 -0.32
C PRO A 295 -17.94 6.72 -0.77
N ARG A 296 -18.12 8.00 -1.12
CA ARG A 296 -17.00 8.88 -1.56
C ARG A 296 -16.06 9.29 -0.43
N ALA A 297 -16.48 9.13 0.82
CA ALA A 297 -15.67 9.48 1.97
C ALA A 297 -14.40 8.62 2.11
N VAL A 298 -14.36 7.43 1.48
CA VAL A 298 -13.16 6.58 1.46
C VAL A 298 -11.98 7.31 0.82
N GLU A 299 -12.20 8.00 -0.29
CA GLU A 299 -11.14 8.75 -0.98
C GLU A 299 -10.56 9.82 -0.07
N ASN A 300 -11.42 10.55 0.66
CA ASN A 300 -10.97 11.54 1.63
C ASN A 300 -10.18 10.90 2.80
N ILE A 301 -10.56 9.72 3.27
CA ILE A 301 -9.81 9.00 4.32
C ILE A 301 -8.44 8.57 3.77
N VAL A 302 -8.38 8.06 2.53
CA VAL A 302 -7.11 7.71 1.88
C VAL A 302 -6.21 8.93 1.75
N ASP A 303 -6.73 10.05 1.24
CA ASP A 303 -5.96 11.30 1.07
C ASP A 303 -5.43 11.87 2.38
N GLN A 304 -6.09 11.58 3.50
CA GLN A 304 -5.65 12.02 4.83
C GLN A 304 -4.81 10.98 5.58
N THR A 305 -4.59 9.80 5.02
CA THR A 305 -3.85 8.71 5.70
C THR A 305 -2.69 8.13 4.88
N PHE A 306 -2.58 8.44 3.59
CA PHE A 306 -1.56 7.84 2.73
C PHE A 306 -0.13 8.20 3.14
N ASP A 307 0.07 9.39 3.71
CA ASP A 307 1.35 9.94 4.18
C ASP A 307 1.72 9.56 5.61
N LEU A 308 0.83 8.80 6.31
CA LEU A 308 1.11 8.36 7.67
C LEU A 308 2.28 7.38 7.68
N GLU A 309 3.25 7.65 8.53
CA GLU A 309 4.40 6.79 8.77
C GLU A 309 4.48 6.39 10.25
N THR A 310 5.16 5.27 10.48
CA THR A 310 5.45 4.81 11.83
C THR A 310 6.64 5.58 12.40
N THR A 311 6.58 5.86 13.70
CA THR A 311 7.64 6.53 14.45
C THR A 311 8.48 5.53 15.26
N MET A 312 9.47 6.03 16.00
CA MET A 312 10.22 5.24 16.99
C MET A 312 9.65 5.38 18.40
N GLU A 313 8.58 6.15 18.56
CA GLU A 313 7.95 6.40 19.85
C GLU A 313 7.17 5.18 20.33
N PRO A 314 7.07 4.98 21.67
CA PRO A 314 6.20 3.96 22.24
C PRO A 314 4.73 4.35 22.05
N SER A 315 3.86 3.35 22.01
CA SER A 315 2.41 3.54 21.88
C SER A 315 1.79 3.74 23.25
N ASP A 316 1.27 4.93 23.55
CA ASP A 316 0.57 5.26 24.81
C ASP A 316 -0.94 5.02 24.61
N PHE A 317 -1.43 3.87 25.05
CA PHE A 317 -2.84 3.49 24.98
C PHE A 317 -3.72 4.33 25.91
N ALA A 318 -3.20 4.69 27.10
CA ALA A 318 -3.96 5.47 28.07
C ALA A 318 -4.23 6.89 27.56
N GLU A 319 -3.23 7.54 26.97
CA GLU A 319 -3.40 8.84 26.35
C GLU A 319 -4.31 8.77 25.12
N ALA A 320 -4.16 7.75 24.27
CA ALA A 320 -5.05 7.53 23.12
C ALA A 320 -6.51 7.40 23.58
N ALA A 321 -6.78 6.60 24.62
CA ALA A 321 -8.12 6.41 25.16
C ALA A 321 -8.71 7.70 25.73
N ARG A 322 -7.92 8.50 26.47
CA ARG A 322 -8.36 9.80 27.01
C ARG A 322 -8.75 10.78 25.90
N ARG A 323 -7.94 10.89 24.85
CA ARG A 323 -8.21 11.74 23.68
C ARG A 323 -9.46 11.30 22.93
N LEU A 324 -9.63 9.99 22.74
CA LEU A 324 -10.81 9.42 22.10
C LEU A 324 -12.08 9.68 22.92
N ALA A 325 -12.06 9.44 24.22
CA ALA A 325 -13.19 9.70 25.12
C ALA A 325 -13.62 11.19 25.12
N HIS A 326 -12.65 12.08 24.89
CA HIS A 326 -12.94 13.52 24.75
C HIS A 326 -13.52 13.89 23.39
N ARG A 327 -12.99 13.33 22.29
CA ARG A 327 -13.39 13.66 20.91
C ARG A 327 -14.67 12.92 20.47
N GLN A 328 -14.80 11.64 20.84
CA GLN A 328 -15.93 10.78 20.46
C GLN A 328 -16.98 10.74 21.58
N LYS A 329 -18.07 11.51 21.40
CA LYS A 329 -19.14 11.60 22.42
C LYS A 329 -20.28 10.61 22.20
N ARG A 330 -20.51 10.18 20.95
CA ARG A 330 -21.53 9.21 20.61
C ARG A 330 -20.98 7.80 20.78
N ARG A 331 -21.83 6.85 21.18
CA ARG A 331 -21.48 5.43 21.19
C ARG A 331 -20.94 5.02 19.81
N ALA A 332 -19.86 4.27 19.78
CA ALA A 332 -19.18 3.85 18.57
C ALA A 332 -18.52 2.48 18.78
N LEU A 333 -18.22 1.79 17.68
CA LEU A 333 -17.25 0.72 17.66
C LEU A 333 -15.86 1.32 17.51
N VAL A 334 -15.06 1.26 18.54
CA VAL A 334 -13.66 1.71 18.53
C VAL A 334 -12.78 0.49 18.22
N ILE A 335 -11.97 0.59 17.18
CA ILE A 335 -11.10 -0.50 16.73
C ILE A 335 -9.66 -0.04 16.80
N PHE A 336 -8.89 -0.61 17.72
CA PHE A 336 -7.44 -0.42 17.78
C PHE A 336 -6.76 -1.39 16.82
N LEU A 337 -5.94 -0.85 15.93
CA LEU A 337 -5.12 -1.59 14.98
C LEU A 337 -3.66 -1.47 15.43
N THR A 338 -3.14 -2.51 16.08
CA THR A 338 -1.85 -2.48 16.76
C THR A 338 -1.19 -3.85 16.75
N ASN A 339 0.02 -3.94 17.27
CA ASN A 339 0.70 -5.19 17.61
C ASN A 339 0.93 -5.20 19.14
N LEU A 340 0.28 -6.14 19.83
CA LEU A 340 0.34 -6.22 21.30
C LEU A 340 1.58 -6.97 21.77
N TYR A 341 2.29 -6.36 22.72
CA TYR A 341 3.37 -6.96 23.50
C TYR A 341 3.06 -6.93 24.99
N ASP A 342 3.69 -7.81 25.76
CA ASP A 342 3.40 -8.04 27.17
C ASP A 342 3.56 -6.83 28.10
N ALA A 343 4.53 -5.98 27.80
CA ALA A 343 4.96 -4.91 28.74
C ALA A 343 3.90 -3.81 28.99
N GLU A 344 2.77 -3.83 28.27
CA GLU A 344 1.77 -2.75 28.30
C GLU A 344 0.36 -3.25 28.61
N SER A 345 0.24 -4.46 29.19
CA SER A 345 -1.04 -5.07 29.55
C SER A 345 -1.89 -4.16 30.46
N ASP A 346 -1.28 -3.60 31.50
CA ASP A 346 -1.98 -2.80 32.50
C ASP A 346 -2.48 -1.46 31.92
N GLU A 347 -1.66 -0.82 31.06
CA GLU A 347 -2.05 0.44 30.40
C GLU A 347 -3.16 0.21 29.39
N LEU A 348 -3.10 -0.89 28.65
CA LEU A 348 -4.14 -1.27 27.70
C LEU A 348 -5.44 -1.61 28.43
N GLU A 349 -5.42 -2.38 29.53
CA GLU A 349 -6.61 -2.68 30.32
C GLU A 349 -7.28 -1.42 30.85
N GLN A 350 -6.51 -0.46 31.38
CA GLN A 350 -7.03 0.84 31.84
C GLN A 350 -7.64 1.64 30.68
N ALA A 351 -6.99 1.65 29.52
CA ALA A 351 -7.48 2.32 28.32
C ALA A 351 -8.81 1.73 27.84
N LEU A 352 -8.91 0.39 27.81
CA LEU A 352 -10.12 -0.33 27.43
C LEU A 352 -11.24 -0.06 28.43
N ALA A 353 -11.00 -0.19 29.73
CA ALA A 353 -12.00 0.06 30.77
C ALA A 353 -12.58 1.48 30.71
N LEU A 354 -11.77 2.47 30.34
CA LEU A 354 -12.24 3.84 30.14
C LEU A 354 -13.19 3.94 28.94
N LEU A 355 -12.85 3.31 27.81
CA LEU A 355 -13.63 3.41 26.59
C LEU A 355 -14.90 2.55 26.61
N GLU A 356 -14.84 1.38 27.26
CA GLU A 356 -15.97 0.44 27.36
C GLU A 356 -17.15 0.97 28.17
N GLN A 357 -16.92 2.00 29.00
CA GLN A 357 -18.04 2.69 29.67
C GLN A 357 -19.07 3.26 28.69
N ARG A 358 -18.66 3.54 27.45
CA ARG A 358 -19.54 4.17 26.46
C ARG A 358 -19.49 3.52 25.08
N HIS A 359 -18.37 2.94 24.71
CA HIS A 359 -18.08 2.42 23.38
C HIS A 359 -17.98 0.89 23.43
N LEU A 360 -18.15 0.27 22.27
CA LEU A 360 -17.75 -1.11 22.05
C LEU A 360 -16.31 -1.11 21.57
N VAL A 361 -15.41 -1.87 22.21
CA VAL A 361 -13.99 -1.81 21.86
C VAL A 361 -13.54 -3.14 21.28
N LEU A 362 -12.88 -3.08 20.13
CA LEU A 362 -12.21 -4.20 19.48
C LEU A 362 -10.73 -3.89 19.34
N VAL A 363 -9.89 -4.77 19.85
CA VAL A 363 -8.44 -4.70 19.61
C VAL A 363 -8.10 -5.70 18.51
N ALA A 364 -7.62 -5.21 17.39
CA ALA A 364 -7.09 -6.03 16.29
C ALA A 364 -5.56 -6.05 16.41
N SER A 365 -5.06 -7.16 16.90
CA SER A 365 -3.63 -7.41 17.14
C SER A 365 -3.04 -8.20 15.99
N LEU A 366 -1.90 -7.73 15.49
CA LEU A 366 -1.11 -8.42 14.49
C LEU A 366 -0.18 -9.42 15.15
N ARG A 367 -0.10 -10.63 14.59
CA ARG A 367 0.80 -11.68 15.04
C ARG A 367 1.94 -11.82 14.04
N GLU A 368 3.17 -11.66 14.53
CA GLU A 368 4.37 -11.82 13.71
C GLU A 368 4.55 -13.27 13.27
N GLU A 369 4.62 -13.51 11.96
CA GLU A 369 4.85 -14.84 11.40
C GLU A 369 6.24 -15.36 11.76
N ALA A 370 7.24 -14.47 11.86
CA ALA A 370 8.59 -14.79 12.27
C ALA A 370 8.64 -15.46 13.67
N VAL A 371 7.86 -14.95 14.62
CA VAL A 371 7.76 -15.53 15.98
C VAL A 371 7.15 -16.92 15.94
N THR A 372 6.14 -17.12 15.10
CA THR A 372 5.51 -18.44 14.93
C THR A 372 6.48 -19.44 14.27
N ALA A 373 7.26 -18.99 13.29
CA ALA A 373 8.26 -19.80 12.63
C ALA A 373 9.39 -20.20 13.59
N LEU A 374 9.86 -19.29 14.44
CA LEU A 374 10.86 -19.58 15.48
C LEU A 374 10.37 -20.60 16.49
N ALA A 375 9.11 -20.54 16.91
CA ALA A 375 8.52 -21.50 17.85
C ALA A 375 8.50 -22.94 17.30
N ASN A 376 8.45 -23.09 15.98
CA ASN A 376 8.38 -24.40 15.31
C ASN A 376 9.72 -24.83 14.70
N ARG A 377 10.83 -24.13 15.01
CA ARG A 377 12.16 -24.44 14.51
C ARG A 377 12.72 -25.70 15.17
N ASP A 378 13.45 -26.51 14.40
CA ASP A 378 14.17 -27.67 14.95
C ASP A 378 15.29 -27.23 15.92
N ILE A 379 15.37 -27.92 17.04
CA ILE A 379 16.39 -27.69 18.08
C ILE A 379 17.63 -28.51 17.71
N LEU A 380 18.68 -27.82 17.27
CA LEU A 380 19.94 -28.47 16.83
C LEU A 380 21.07 -28.28 17.86
N ASP A 381 21.03 -27.21 18.64
CA ASP A 381 22.05 -26.82 19.60
C ASP A 381 21.44 -26.05 20.79
N PHE A 382 22.30 -25.64 21.73
CA PHE A 382 21.86 -24.91 22.93
C PHE A 382 21.25 -23.54 22.59
N ASP A 383 21.80 -22.85 21.61
CA ASP A 383 21.31 -21.52 21.22
C ASP A 383 19.93 -21.60 20.59
N SER A 384 19.70 -22.56 19.70
CA SER A 384 18.38 -22.83 19.14
C SER A 384 17.36 -23.29 20.19
N ALA A 385 17.80 -24.07 21.19
CA ALA A 385 16.94 -24.45 22.33
C ALA A 385 16.50 -23.23 23.15
N LEU A 386 17.42 -22.29 23.39
CA LEU A 386 17.15 -21.07 24.12
C LEU A 386 16.19 -20.14 23.34
N GLU A 387 16.43 -19.97 22.02
CA GLU A 387 15.55 -19.22 21.15
C GLU A 387 14.12 -19.78 21.14
N VAL A 388 13.96 -21.07 20.91
CA VAL A 388 12.66 -21.76 20.89
C VAL A 388 11.97 -21.65 22.26
N SER A 389 12.69 -21.86 23.35
CA SER A 389 12.14 -21.76 24.71
C SER A 389 11.65 -20.35 25.03
N SER A 390 12.46 -19.33 24.70
CA SER A 390 12.10 -17.91 24.89
C SER A 390 10.87 -17.53 24.06
N THR A 391 10.80 -18.04 22.83
CA THR A 391 9.66 -17.81 21.94
C THR A 391 8.38 -18.46 22.46
N HIS A 392 8.46 -19.68 22.98
CA HIS A 392 7.31 -20.33 23.64
C HIS A 392 6.85 -19.58 24.88
N HIS A 393 7.78 -19.08 25.68
CA HIS A 393 7.45 -18.24 26.86
C HIS A 393 6.73 -16.97 26.43
N PHE A 394 7.24 -16.26 25.41
CA PHE A 394 6.59 -15.09 24.83
C PHE A 394 5.17 -15.39 24.34
N LEU A 395 4.98 -16.49 23.58
CA LEU A 395 3.66 -16.87 23.08
C LEU A 395 2.69 -17.30 24.19
N ALA A 396 3.19 -17.90 25.27
CA ALA A 396 2.37 -18.25 26.43
C ALA A 396 1.85 -16.98 27.13
N HIS A 397 2.72 -16.02 27.37
CA HIS A 397 2.36 -14.76 28.00
C HIS A 397 1.39 -13.93 27.15
N ARG A 398 1.61 -13.89 25.84
CA ARG A 398 0.65 -13.28 24.88
C ARG A 398 -0.74 -13.93 24.98
N ARG A 399 -0.83 -15.26 25.14
CA ARG A 399 -2.11 -15.95 25.33
C ARG A 399 -2.78 -15.58 26.66
N GLU A 400 -2.00 -15.40 27.72
CA GLU A 400 -2.51 -14.95 29.03
C GLU A 400 -3.11 -13.54 28.92
N LEU A 401 -2.41 -12.60 28.27
CA LEU A 401 -2.92 -11.26 27.99
C LEU A 401 -4.24 -11.30 27.19
N HIS A 402 -4.29 -12.13 26.16
CA HIS A 402 -5.52 -12.31 25.37
C HIS A 402 -6.67 -12.88 26.22
N ALA A 403 -6.39 -13.80 27.13
CA ALA A 403 -7.40 -14.37 28.03
C ALA A 403 -7.89 -13.33 29.06
N GLN A 404 -7.02 -12.45 29.55
CA GLN A 404 -7.38 -11.35 30.44
C GLN A 404 -8.28 -10.33 29.74
N LEU A 405 -7.90 -9.87 28.53
CA LEU A 405 -8.68 -8.94 27.73
C LEU A 405 -10.08 -9.49 27.39
N ASN A 406 -10.20 -10.77 27.08
CA ASN A 406 -11.51 -11.41 26.86
C ASN A 406 -12.36 -11.51 28.14
N LYS A 407 -11.75 -11.64 29.33
CA LYS A 407 -12.46 -11.67 30.61
C LYS A 407 -12.95 -10.29 31.04
N SER A 408 -12.21 -9.23 30.73
CA SER A 408 -12.61 -7.85 31.03
C SER A 408 -13.74 -7.31 30.16
N GLY A 409 -14.15 -8.06 29.12
CA GLY A 409 -15.26 -7.66 28.23
C GLY A 409 -14.80 -7.10 26.89
N GLY A 410 -13.51 -6.87 26.70
CA GLY A 410 -12.92 -6.43 25.45
C GLY A 410 -13.01 -7.50 24.36
N MET A 411 -13.21 -7.07 23.14
CA MET A 411 -13.13 -7.97 21.98
C MET A 411 -11.73 -7.95 21.41
N LEU A 412 -11.17 -9.13 21.16
CA LEU A 412 -9.86 -9.29 20.54
C LEU A 412 -9.97 -10.03 19.21
N LEU A 413 -9.22 -9.55 18.25
CA LEU A 413 -8.94 -10.22 16.98
C LEU A 413 -7.42 -10.37 16.85
N ASP A 414 -6.90 -11.60 16.96
CA ASP A 414 -5.48 -11.90 16.81
C ASP A 414 -5.25 -12.72 15.54
N VAL A 415 -4.64 -12.11 14.54
CA VAL A 415 -4.48 -12.68 13.20
C VAL A 415 -3.12 -12.32 12.61
N SER A 416 -2.69 -13.09 11.60
CA SER A 416 -1.51 -12.70 10.79
C SER A 416 -1.76 -11.43 9.99
N PRO A 417 -0.71 -10.68 9.59
CA PRO A 417 -0.87 -9.48 8.78
C PRO A 417 -1.68 -9.71 7.50
N SER A 418 -1.45 -10.83 6.82
CA SER A 418 -2.16 -11.23 5.59
C SER A 418 -3.65 -11.49 5.79
N GLU A 419 -4.07 -11.96 6.98
CA GLU A 419 -5.46 -12.27 7.30
C GLU A 419 -6.23 -11.09 7.90
N LEU A 420 -5.54 -10.02 8.34
CA LEU A 420 -6.14 -8.91 9.08
C LEU A 420 -7.31 -8.27 8.35
N SER A 421 -7.18 -8.02 7.05
CA SER A 421 -8.20 -7.35 6.25
C SER A 421 -9.52 -8.12 6.21
N VAL A 422 -9.44 -9.44 6.00
CA VAL A 422 -10.63 -10.32 5.96
C VAL A 422 -11.18 -10.53 7.36
N GLY A 423 -10.31 -10.77 8.34
CA GLY A 423 -10.68 -10.98 9.73
C GLY A 423 -11.42 -9.78 10.33
N LEU A 424 -10.92 -8.58 10.07
CA LEU A 424 -11.49 -7.33 10.56
C LEU A 424 -12.90 -7.07 10.00
N VAL A 425 -13.07 -7.24 8.68
CA VAL A 425 -14.38 -7.08 8.03
C VAL A 425 -15.37 -8.12 8.54
N ASN A 426 -14.97 -9.38 8.66
CA ASN A 426 -15.83 -10.43 9.21
C ASN A 426 -16.26 -10.11 10.64
N ARG A 427 -15.34 -9.68 11.49
CA ARG A 427 -15.62 -9.33 12.89
C ARG A 427 -16.59 -8.16 13.02
N TYR A 428 -16.41 -7.13 12.19
CA TYR A 428 -17.37 -6.02 12.11
C TYR A 428 -18.78 -6.51 11.72
N LEU A 429 -18.89 -7.36 10.68
CA LEU A 429 -20.18 -7.90 10.24
C LEU A 429 -20.83 -8.78 11.29
N GLU A 430 -20.07 -9.54 12.07
CA GLU A 430 -20.58 -10.34 13.21
C GLU A 430 -21.14 -9.43 14.30
N ILE A 431 -20.41 -8.39 14.71
CA ILE A 431 -20.81 -7.41 15.71
C ILE A 431 -22.10 -6.71 15.26
N LYS A 432 -22.16 -6.29 14.01
CA LYS A 432 -23.34 -5.63 13.44
C LYS A 432 -24.57 -6.55 13.41
N ARG A 433 -24.40 -7.83 13.03
CA ARG A 433 -25.47 -8.83 13.03
C ARG A 433 -25.96 -9.19 14.42
N ALA A 434 -25.08 -9.14 15.41
CA ALA A 434 -25.43 -9.39 16.80
C ALA A 434 -26.20 -8.22 17.46
N GLY A 435 -26.30 -7.06 16.77
CA GLY A 435 -26.96 -5.86 17.29
C GLY A 435 -26.26 -5.29 18.52
N MET A 436 -24.94 -5.43 18.61
CA MET A 436 -24.14 -4.95 19.74
C MET A 436 -23.75 -3.47 19.60
N LEU A 437 -23.89 -2.90 18.42
CA LEU A 437 -23.52 -1.52 18.09
C LEU A 437 -24.58 -0.51 18.52
#